data_61e5e65cc644657ef42f92c7602451f9
#
_entry.id   61e5e65cc644657ef42f92c7602451f9
#
_cell.length_a   1.000
_cell.length_b   1.000
_cell.length_c   1.000
_cell.angle_alpha   90.00
_cell.angle_beta   90.00
_cell.angle_gamma   90.00
#
_symmetry.space_group_name_H-M   'P 1'
#
loop_
_entity.id
_entity.type
_entity.pdbx_description
1 polymer ?
#
loop_
_entity_poly.entity_id
_entity_poly.type
_entity_poly.pdbx_seq_one_letter_code
_entity_poly.pdbx_strand_id
1 'polypeptide(L)'
;MTSPADDILHRIEREAGVPGLVEVLAERLAPADLTSLLLEVYRRRAAARAPRELLAAYTENRFTRPSAVDARALADWDRVAFAELPDGFEVLELSPLAPLGVCSAVATVSQDKVVSATRGVEVVADGTNVLALECALRRRNNRSKDADAVVKLAASARVVRAQQFAGPRSFAHFRLLHLCTAGRDAGTSRFVYTALAEHVGMQLRALQTFFGAATPLRVAVTDLSAHESRDRQAVPVVDMLRRDHPHVDVVSDPLRESGRGYYRSVCFKVFVRDGADWLDIGDGGDVDWTARLLSDRRERLFISGVGSERVAALRVTPKPLR
;
A
#
# COMPACT_ATOMS: atom_id res chain seq x y z
N MET A 1 28.66 19.16 -0.05
CA MET A 1 28.83 18.04 -1.00
C MET A 1 27.49 17.87 -1.71
N THR A 2 27.44 18.03 -3.02
CA THR A 2 26.25 17.78 -3.84
C THR A 2 25.87 16.29 -3.77
N SER A 3 24.58 15.97 -3.82
CA SER A 3 24.15 14.57 -3.86
C SER A 3 24.47 13.97 -5.26
N PRO A 4 24.61 12.64 -5.38
CA PRO A 4 24.78 11.99 -6.70
C PRO A 4 23.62 12.31 -7.67
N ALA A 5 22.42 12.59 -7.16
CA ALA A 5 21.28 13.00 -7.95
C ALA A 5 21.45 14.41 -8.51
N ASP A 6 21.97 15.34 -7.71
CA ASP A 6 22.25 16.72 -8.14
C ASP A 6 23.30 16.75 -9.26
N ASP A 7 24.34 15.90 -9.18
CA ASP A 7 25.37 15.80 -10.20
C ASP A 7 24.80 15.32 -11.54
N ILE A 8 23.84 14.39 -11.53
CA ILE A 8 23.15 13.91 -12.74
C ILE A 8 22.31 15.03 -13.36
N LEU A 9 21.57 15.78 -12.56
CA LEU A 9 20.72 16.88 -13.04
C LEU A 9 21.57 18.01 -13.64
N HIS A 10 22.66 18.41 -12.99
CA HIS A 10 23.58 19.39 -13.52
C HIS A 10 24.25 18.93 -14.85
N ARG A 11 24.56 17.64 -14.98
CA ARG A 11 25.06 17.08 -16.25
C ARG A 11 24.01 17.19 -17.36
N ILE A 12 22.76 16.84 -17.07
CA ILE A 12 21.65 16.91 -18.04
C ILE A 12 21.45 18.35 -18.51
N GLU A 13 21.45 19.33 -17.61
CA GLU A 13 21.29 20.74 -17.94
C GLU A 13 22.41 21.26 -18.86
N ARG A 14 23.66 20.86 -18.56
CA ARG A 14 24.80 21.22 -19.43
C ARG A 14 24.69 20.60 -20.83
N GLU A 15 24.34 19.33 -20.92
CA GLU A 15 24.20 18.61 -22.20
C GLU A 15 23.02 19.14 -23.03
N ALA A 16 21.93 19.53 -22.36
CA ALA A 16 20.77 20.15 -23.00
C ALA A 16 21.00 21.62 -23.39
N GLY A 17 22.01 22.27 -22.82
CA GLY A 17 22.27 23.70 -22.98
C GLY A 17 21.19 24.59 -22.35
N VAL A 18 20.47 24.08 -21.34
CA VAL A 18 19.36 24.78 -20.65
C VAL A 18 19.60 24.76 -19.13
N PRO A 19 20.32 25.73 -18.60
CA PRO A 19 20.50 25.88 -17.14
C PRO A 19 19.16 26.07 -16.44
N GLY A 20 18.97 25.45 -15.26
CA GLY A 20 17.74 25.53 -14.49
C GLY A 20 16.54 24.84 -15.15
N LEU A 21 16.78 23.85 -16.00
CA LEU A 21 15.73 23.12 -16.71
C LEU A 21 14.71 22.51 -15.77
N VAL A 22 15.18 21.89 -14.68
CA VAL A 22 14.29 21.26 -13.69
C VAL A 22 13.41 22.30 -13.01
N GLU A 23 13.96 23.44 -12.60
CA GLU A 23 13.23 24.56 -11.97
C GLU A 23 12.16 25.11 -12.94
N VAL A 24 12.53 25.31 -14.21
CA VAL A 24 11.56 25.78 -15.24
C VAL A 24 10.39 24.82 -15.39
N LEU A 25 10.67 23.52 -15.50
CA LEU A 25 9.62 22.51 -15.70
C LEU A 25 8.77 22.28 -14.45
N ALA A 26 9.38 22.31 -13.25
CA ALA A 26 8.70 21.99 -12.00
C ALA A 26 7.95 23.19 -11.40
N GLU A 27 8.45 24.42 -11.56
CA GLU A 27 7.99 25.57 -10.79
C GLU A 27 7.44 26.71 -11.64
N ARG A 28 7.97 26.91 -12.88
CA ARG A 28 7.59 28.07 -13.71
C ARG A 28 6.50 27.76 -14.72
N LEU A 29 6.36 26.50 -15.15
CA LEU A 29 5.29 26.13 -16.07
C LEU A 29 3.99 25.85 -15.32
N ALA A 30 2.88 26.37 -15.85
CA ALA A 30 1.56 25.96 -15.38
C ALA A 30 1.38 24.43 -15.61
N PRO A 31 0.65 23.71 -14.74
CA PRO A 31 0.46 22.26 -14.87
C PRO A 31 -0.08 21.81 -16.24
N ALA A 32 -0.95 22.62 -16.86
CA ALA A 32 -1.48 22.34 -18.18
C ALA A 32 -0.42 22.45 -19.30
N ASP A 33 0.47 23.44 -19.19
CA ASP A 33 1.54 23.68 -20.16
C ASP A 33 2.61 22.59 -20.05
N LEU A 34 2.98 22.21 -18.83
CA LEU A 34 3.88 21.09 -18.59
C LEU A 34 3.29 19.79 -19.16
N THR A 35 2.00 19.54 -18.94
CA THR A 35 1.31 18.37 -19.50
C THR A 35 1.37 18.38 -21.02
N SER A 36 1.08 19.52 -21.66
CA SER A 36 1.12 19.65 -23.11
C SER A 36 2.52 19.43 -23.68
N LEU A 37 3.54 19.98 -23.03
CA LEU A 37 4.94 19.78 -23.40
C LEU A 37 5.35 18.32 -23.30
N LEU A 38 5.07 17.67 -22.18
CA LEU A 38 5.42 16.26 -21.95
C LEU A 38 4.70 15.32 -22.93
N LEU A 39 3.44 15.57 -23.25
CA LEU A 39 2.70 14.81 -24.25
C LEU A 39 3.36 14.90 -25.64
N GLU A 40 3.82 16.09 -26.03
CA GLU A 40 4.54 16.28 -27.29
C GLU A 40 5.89 15.54 -27.29
N VAL A 41 6.65 15.66 -26.20
CA VAL A 41 7.93 14.95 -26.05
C VAL A 41 7.71 13.44 -26.17
N TYR A 42 6.72 12.88 -25.48
CA TYR A 42 6.46 11.43 -25.54
C TYR A 42 5.95 10.99 -26.91
N ARG A 43 5.12 11.80 -27.58
CA ARG A 43 4.65 11.53 -28.94
C ARG A 43 5.82 11.39 -29.91
N ARG A 44 6.78 12.31 -29.88
CA ARG A 44 7.99 12.25 -30.72
C ARG A 44 8.85 11.05 -30.42
N ARG A 45 9.09 10.78 -29.13
CA ARG A 45 9.90 9.62 -28.70
C ARG A 45 9.24 8.29 -29.05
N ALA A 46 7.92 8.20 -28.97
CA ALA A 46 7.19 6.99 -29.34
C ALA A 46 7.20 6.78 -30.87
N ALA A 47 7.00 7.84 -31.67
CA ALA A 47 7.03 7.77 -33.13
C ALA A 47 8.39 7.35 -33.70
N ALA A 48 9.48 7.58 -32.95
CA ALA A 48 10.82 7.19 -33.34
C ALA A 48 11.15 5.70 -33.09
N ARG A 49 10.23 4.94 -32.42
CA ARG A 49 10.50 3.54 -32.05
C ARG A 49 10.08 2.56 -33.12
N ALA A 50 10.97 1.61 -33.44
CA ALA A 50 10.63 0.48 -34.29
C ALA A 50 9.95 -0.66 -33.49
N PRO A 51 9.02 -1.44 -34.09
CA PRO A 51 8.35 -2.55 -33.41
C PRO A 51 9.28 -3.58 -32.76
N ARG A 52 10.40 -3.89 -33.37
CA ARG A 52 11.43 -4.81 -32.85
C ARG A 52 12.05 -4.30 -31.54
N GLU A 53 12.22 -2.96 -31.42
CA GLU A 53 12.78 -2.34 -30.22
C GLU A 53 11.77 -2.38 -29.07
N LEU A 54 10.46 -2.31 -29.38
CA LEU A 54 9.41 -2.47 -28.39
C LEU A 54 9.39 -3.89 -27.83
N LEU A 55 9.62 -4.92 -28.67
CA LEU A 55 9.70 -6.29 -28.18
C LEU A 55 10.92 -6.49 -27.25
N ALA A 56 12.08 -5.94 -27.60
CA ALA A 56 13.26 -5.96 -26.73
C ALA A 56 12.99 -5.24 -25.40
N ALA A 57 12.46 -4.02 -25.46
CA ALA A 57 12.10 -3.25 -24.26
C ALA A 57 11.08 -3.99 -23.37
N TYR A 58 10.08 -4.69 -23.98
CA TYR A 58 9.13 -5.50 -23.25
C TYR A 58 9.79 -6.66 -22.49
N THR A 59 10.81 -7.31 -23.08
CA THR A 59 11.52 -8.42 -22.43
C THR A 59 12.44 -7.96 -21.30
N GLU A 60 13.01 -6.78 -21.42
CA GLU A 60 13.97 -6.23 -20.46
C GLU A 60 13.30 -5.48 -19.30
N ASN A 61 12.15 -4.84 -19.54
CA ASN A 61 11.49 -4.01 -18.56
C ASN A 61 10.62 -4.84 -17.61
N ARG A 62 11.07 -4.99 -16.37
CA ARG A 62 10.39 -5.74 -15.32
C ARG A 62 8.97 -5.27 -15.01
N PHE A 63 8.62 -4.01 -15.32
CA PHE A 63 7.29 -3.43 -15.07
C PHE A 63 6.25 -3.82 -16.13
N THR A 64 6.68 -4.28 -17.30
CA THR A 64 5.77 -4.57 -18.43
C THR A 64 5.51 -6.05 -18.63
N ARG A 65 6.27 -6.94 -17.96
CA ARG A 65 6.10 -8.40 -18.06
C ARG A 65 4.88 -8.85 -17.26
N PRO A 66 4.15 -9.88 -17.69
CA PRO A 66 3.07 -10.47 -16.90
C PRO A 66 3.58 -11.00 -15.55
N SER A 67 2.67 -11.09 -14.59
CA SER A 67 2.94 -11.82 -13.34
C SER A 67 3.22 -13.29 -13.62
N ALA A 68 4.12 -13.90 -12.85
CA ALA A 68 4.36 -15.33 -12.88
C ALA A 68 3.26 -16.14 -12.15
N VAL A 69 2.39 -15.48 -11.39
CA VAL A 69 1.30 -16.10 -10.65
C VAL A 69 0.08 -16.28 -11.55
N ASP A 70 -0.56 -17.46 -11.50
CA ASP A 70 -1.77 -17.74 -12.25
C ASP A 70 -2.91 -16.78 -11.84
N ALA A 71 -3.50 -16.12 -12.84
CA ALA A 71 -4.59 -15.16 -12.63
C ALA A 71 -5.82 -15.81 -11.97
N ARG A 72 -6.06 -17.10 -12.18
CA ARG A 72 -7.15 -17.85 -11.53
C ARG A 72 -6.91 -18.00 -10.03
N ALA A 73 -5.67 -18.26 -9.61
CA ALA A 73 -5.33 -18.32 -8.20
C ALA A 73 -5.50 -16.96 -7.49
N LEU A 74 -5.21 -15.85 -8.19
CA LEU A 74 -5.49 -14.50 -7.70
C LEU A 74 -6.99 -14.22 -7.59
N ALA A 75 -7.79 -14.64 -8.58
CA ALA A 75 -9.24 -14.50 -8.55
C ALA A 75 -9.89 -15.32 -7.42
N ASP A 76 -9.40 -16.55 -7.21
CA ASP A 76 -9.84 -17.39 -6.09
C ASP A 76 -9.53 -16.77 -4.74
N TRP A 77 -8.34 -16.18 -4.59
CA TRP A 77 -7.97 -15.43 -3.39
C TRP A 77 -8.90 -14.25 -3.16
N ASP A 78 -9.12 -13.41 -4.16
CA ASP A 78 -10.00 -12.24 -4.05
C ASP A 78 -11.42 -12.65 -3.65
N ARG A 79 -11.96 -13.71 -4.26
CA ARG A 79 -13.28 -14.25 -3.90
C ARG A 79 -13.36 -14.67 -2.43
N VAL A 80 -12.35 -15.38 -1.94
CA VAL A 80 -12.30 -15.82 -0.53
C VAL A 80 -12.17 -14.60 0.37
N ALA A 81 -11.23 -13.71 0.07
CA ALA A 81 -10.94 -12.55 0.90
C ALA A 81 -12.14 -11.60 1.01
N PHE A 82 -12.86 -11.36 -0.08
CA PHE A 82 -14.06 -10.51 -0.04
C PHE A 82 -15.22 -11.16 0.71
N ALA A 83 -15.33 -12.49 0.70
CA ALA A 83 -16.36 -13.21 1.48
C ALA A 83 -16.11 -13.16 3.00
N GLU A 84 -14.86 -12.93 3.43
CA GLU A 84 -14.48 -12.85 4.85
C GLU A 84 -14.46 -11.41 5.41
N LEU A 85 -14.81 -10.43 4.57
CA LEU A 85 -14.91 -9.04 5.04
C LEU A 85 -15.97 -8.91 6.13
N PRO A 86 -15.68 -8.20 7.24
CA PRO A 86 -16.69 -7.88 8.23
C PRO A 86 -17.81 -7.00 7.67
N ASP A 87 -18.95 -7.00 8.32
CA ASP A 87 -20.07 -6.14 7.98
C ASP A 87 -19.68 -4.66 7.90
N GLY A 88 -20.28 -3.97 6.94
CA GLY A 88 -20.05 -2.55 6.71
C GLY A 88 -18.86 -2.21 5.81
N PHE A 89 -18.08 -3.20 5.35
CA PHE A 89 -17.09 -2.97 4.32
C PHE A 89 -17.74 -2.87 2.93
N GLU A 90 -17.45 -1.79 2.23
CA GLU A 90 -17.77 -1.64 0.81
C GLU A 90 -16.52 -1.99 -0.01
N VAL A 91 -16.69 -2.82 -1.04
CA VAL A 91 -15.61 -3.22 -1.93
C VAL A 91 -15.62 -2.31 -3.16
N LEU A 92 -14.48 -1.71 -3.45
CA LEU A 92 -14.31 -0.78 -4.57
C LEU A 92 -13.35 -1.34 -5.62
N GLU A 93 -13.66 -1.12 -6.89
CA GLU A 93 -12.68 -1.25 -7.98
C GLU A 93 -11.96 0.10 -8.14
N LEU A 94 -10.64 0.10 -7.90
CA LEU A 94 -9.85 1.32 -7.97
C LEU A 94 -9.39 1.61 -9.40
N SER A 95 -9.31 2.89 -9.74
CA SER A 95 -8.54 3.31 -10.91
C SER A 95 -7.08 2.87 -10.76
N PRO A 96 -6.39 2.46 -11.82
CA PRO A 96 -4.95 2.18 -11.79
C PRO A 96 -4.11 3.45 -11.61
N LEU A 97 -4.73 4.63 -11.64
CA LEU A 97 -4.10 5.94 -11.49
C LEU A 97 -4.64 6.67 -10.27
N ALA A 98 -3.75 7.41 -9.63
CA ALA A 98 -4.04 8.31 -8.52
C ALA A 98 -3.55 9.73 -8.85
N PRO A 99 -4.03 10.77 -8.16
CA PRO A 99 -3.44 12.11 -8.28
C PRO A 99 -1.95 12.09 -7.96
N LEU A 100 -1.15 12.83 -8.75
CA LEU A 100 0.29 12.97 -8.54
C LEU A 100 0.58 13.47 -7.12
N GLY A 101 1.47 12.78 -6.43
CA GLY A 101 1.87 13.10 -5.06
C GLY A 101 1.03 12.44 -3.97
N VAL A 102 0.04 11.61 -4.31
CA VAL A 102 -0.74 10.91 -3.28
C VAL A 102 0.15 10.03 -2.40
N CYS A 103 1.12 9.35 -3.00
CA CYS A 103 2.05 8.51 -2.27
C CYS A 103 3.02 9.32 -1.40
N SER A 104 3.53 10.44 -1.90
CA SER A 104 4.51 11.26 -1.17
C SER A 104 3.86 12.23 -0.18
N ALA A 105 2.76 12.88 -0.53
CA ALA A 105 2.11 13.87 0.34
C ALA A 105 1.18 13.24 1.39
N VAL A 106 0.51 12.12 1.09
CA VAL A 106 -0.39 11.44 2.04
C VAL A 106 0.38 10.41 2.86
N ALA A 107 1.07 9.47 2.22
CA ALA A 107 1.75 8.36 2.88
C ALA A 107 3.22 8.63 3.23
N THR A 108 3.78 9.79 2.88
CA THR A 108 5.18 10.19 3.16
C THR A 108 6.23 9.22 2.59
N VAL A 109 5.91 8.55 1.49
CA VAL A 109 6.83 7.67 0.75
C VAL A 109 7.48 8.47 -0.37
N SER A 110 8.80 8.33 -0.57
CA SER A 110 9.52 9.04 -1.65
C SER A 110 8.86 8.85 -3.01
N GLN A 111 8.70 9.93 -3.76
CA GLN A 111 8.17 9.92 -5.13
C GLN A 111 9.04 9.09 -6.09
N ASP A 112 10.33 8.89 -5.79
CA ASP A 112 11.23 8.02 -6.57
C ASP A 112 10.80 6.54 -6.59
N LYS A 113 9.96 6.14 -5.63
CA LYS A 113 9.40 4.78 -5.54
C LYS A 113 8.10 4.61 -6.32
N VAL A 114 7.65 5.66 -7.00
CA VAL A 114 6.37 5.72 -7.72
C VAL A 114 6.60 5.91 -9.21
N VAL A 115 5.77 5.30 -10.04
CA VAL A 115 5.76 5.57 -11.48
C VAL A 115 4.88 6.78 -11.73
N SER A 116 5.50 7.96 -11.83
CA SER A 116 4.80 9.18 -12.22
C SER A 116 4.42 9.15 -13.71
N ALA A 117 3.27 9.69 -14.04
CA ALA A 117 2.76 9.73 -15.41
C ALA A 117 2.43 11.16 -15.83
N THR A 118 2.28 11.40 -17.12
CA THR A 118 1.75 12.66 -17.64
C THR A 118 0.33 12.90 -17.12
N ARG A 119 -0.20 14.12 -17.23
CA ARG A 119 -1.55 14.53 -16.83
C ARG A 119 -1.75 14.68 -15.31
N GLY A 120 -0.69 14.93 -14.54
CA GLY A 120 -0.80 15.16 -13.09
C GLY A 120 -1.27 13.93 -12.31
N VAL A 121 -0.91 12.74 -12.76
CA VAL A 121 -1.25 11.47 -12.13
C VAL A 121 -0.02 10.59 -11.91
N GLU A 122 -0.17 9.61 -11.03
CA GLU A 122 0.82 8.56 -10.79
C GLU A 122 0.14 7.18 -10.87
N VAL A 123 0.90 6.15 -11.19
CA VAL A 123 0.41 4.76 -11.12
C VAL A 123 0.31 4.37 -9.65
N VAL A 124 -0.79 3.76 -9.25
CA VAL A 124 -1.03 3.37 -7.86
C VAL A 124 0.09 2.45 -7.37
N ALA A 125 0.83 2.92 -6.37
CA ALA A 125 1.89 2.16 -5.70
C ALA A 125 1.39 1.45 -4.42
N ASP A 126 0.29 1.96 -3.84
CA ASP A 126 -0.43 1.37 -2.71
C ASP A 126 -1.89 1.85 -2.74
N GLY A 127 -2.83 0.90 -2.79
CA GLY A 127 -4.26 1.23 -2.86
C GLY A 127 -4.82 1.82 -1.57
N THR A 128 -4.15 1.63 -0.41
CA THR A 128 -4.58 2.29 0.83
C THR A 128 -4.51 3.81 0.75
N ASN A 129 -3.58 4.34 -0.06
CA ASN A 129 -3.45 5.79 -0.27
C ASN A 129 -4.68 6.35 -1.02
N VAL A 130 -5.17 5.61 -2.02
CA VAL A 130 -6.38 5.98 -2.78
C VAL A 130 -7.63 5.80 -1.92
N LEU A 131 -7.73 4.69 -1.20
CA LEU A 131 -8.82 4.46 -0.25
C LEU A 131 -8.85 5.52 0.85
N ALA A 132 -7.70 6.06 1.28
CA ALA A 132 -7.65 7.15 2.24
C ALA A 132 -8.29 8.44 1.70
N LEU A 133 -8.09 8.76 0.42
CA LEU A 133 -8.76 9.89 -0.23
C LEU A 133 -10.28 9.68 -0.26
N GLU A 134 -10.71 8.48 -0.65
CA GLU A 134 -12.14 8.14 -0.70
C GLU A 134 -12.77 8.14 0.70
N CYS A 135 -12.07 7.59 1.71
CA CYS A 135 -12.48 7.68 3.11
C CYS A 135 -12.65 9.15 3.55
N ALA A 136 -11.67 9.99 3.25
CA ALA A 136 -11.71 11.41 3.61
C ALA A 136 -12.89 12.12 2.92
N LEU A 137 -13.14 11.84 1.64
CA LEU A 137 -14.27 12.39 0.90
C LEU A 137 -15.61 11.98 1.53
N ARG A 138 -15.81 10.70 1.82
CA ARG A 138 -17.03 10.18 2.44
C ARG A 138 -17.22 10.72 3.86
N ARG A 139 -16.17 10.76 4.67
CA ARG A 139 -16.18 11.37 6.00
C ARG A 139 -16.58 12.85 5.94
N ARG A 140 -16.03 13.62 5.01
CA ARG A 140 -16.39 15.00 4.78
C ARG A 140 -17.89 15.18 4.45
N ASN A 141 -18.42 14.33 3.57
CA ASN A 141 -19.80 14.38 3.13
C ASN A 141 -20.79 13.94 4.22
N ASN A 142 -20.37 13.08 5.14
CA ASN A 142 -21.21 12.58 6.23
C ASN A 142 -21.19 13.49 7.48
N ARG A 143 -20.26 14.45 7.58
CA ARG A 143 -20.13 15.32 8.77
C ARG A 143 -21.40 16.02 9.21
N SER A 144 -22.26 16.41 8.28
CA SER A 144 -23.53 17.10 8.57
C SER A 144 -24.66 16.15 8.96
N LYS A 145 -24.55 14.86 8.66
CA LYS A 145 -25.59 13.85 8.89
C LYS A 145 -25.28 12.98 10.10
N ASP A 146 -24.06 12.47 10.15
CA ASP A 146 -23.57 11.61 11.23
C ASP A 146 -22.04 11.77 11.34
N ALA A 147 -21.61 12.56 12.31
CA ALA A 147 -20.19 12.81 12.53
C ALA A 147 -19.42 11.57 13.02
N ASP A 148 -20.11 10.60 13.61
CA ASP A 148 -19.51 9.39 14.18
C ASP A 148 -19.60 8.18 13.25
N ALA A 149 -20.25 8.32 12.07
CA ALA A 149 -20.33 7.26 11.08
C ALA A 149 -18.94 6.75 10.69
N VAL A 150 -18.75 5.44 10.79
CA VAL A 150 -17.51 4.78 10.38
C VAL A 150 -17.60 4.46 8.90
N VAL A 151 -16.52 4.72 8.15
CA VAL A 151 -16.37 4.35 6.74
C VAL A 151 -15.39 3.21 6.65
N LYS A 152 -15.82 2.09 6.08
CA LYS A 152 -15.00 0.88 5.88
C LYS A 152 -14.94 0.55 4.39
N LEU A 153 -13.74 0.54 3.82
CA LEU A 153 -13.52 0.32 2.41
C LEU A 153 -12.47 -0.77 2.19
N ALA A 154 -12.70 -1.60 1.18
CA ALA A 154 -11.75 -2.61 0.72
C ALA A 154 -11.57 -2.53 -0.80
N ALA A 155 -10.41 -2.92 -1.29
CA ALA A 155 -10.14 -3.06 -2.71
C ALA A 155 -9.06 -4.11 -2.94
N SER A 156 -9.15 -4.85 -4.05
CA SER A 156 -8.04 -5.66 -4.55
C SER A 156 -7.52 -5.02 -5.84
N ALA A 157 -6.30 -4.54 -5.84
CA ALA A 157 -5.74 -3.80 -6.96
C ALA A 157 -4.32 -4.24 -7.29
N ARG A 158 -3.97 -4.19 -8.59
CA ARG A 158 -2.59 -4.34 -9.03
C ARG A 158 -1.85 -3.02 -8.87
N VAL A 159 -0.75 -3.05 -8.15
CA VAL A 159 0.08 -1.87 -7.85
C VAL A 159 1.46 -2.01 -8.50
N VAL A 160 2.13 -0.87 -8.72
CA VAL A 160 3.48 -0.81 -9.28
C VAL A 160 4.38 -0.05 -8.32
N ARG A 161 5.51 -0.68 -7.92
CA ARG A 161 6.52 -0.02 -7.09
C ARG A 161 7.84 0.08 -7.85
N ALA A 162 8.31 1.30 -8.07
CA ALA A 162 9.52 1.56 -8.84
C ALA A 162 10.81 1.11 -8.14
N GLN A 163 10.79 0.97 -6.81
CA GLN A 163 11.95 0.48 -6.05
C GLN A 163 12.34 -0.95 -6.42
N GLN A 164 13.63 -1.25 -6.34
CA GLN A 164 14.12 -2.61 -6.48
C GLN A 164 13.92 -3.37 -5.17
N PHE A 165 13.34 -4.56 -5.28
CA PHE A 165 13.27 -5.52 -4.20
C PHE A 165 14.19 -6.68 -4.55
N ALA A 166 15.00 -7.13 -3.60
CA ALA A 166 15.80 -8.35 -3.71
C ALA A 166 15.02 -9.53 -3.11
N GLY A 167 15.12 -10.71 -3.76
CA GLY A 167 14.58 -11.95 -3.23
C GLY A 167 13.61 -12.68 -4.18
N PRO A 168 13.37 -13.97 -3.94
CA PRO A 168 12.68 -14.86 -4.87
C PRO A 168 11.17 -14.61 -5.03
N ARG A 169 10.56 -13.79 -4.16
CA ARG A 169 9.13 -13.41 -4.21
C ARG A 169 8.97 -11.89 -4.27
N SER A 170 9.88 -11.24 -4.98
CA SER A 170 9.89 -9.80 -5.20
C SER A 170 9.39 -9.48 -6.59
N PHE A 171 8.32 -8.72 -6.67
CA PHE A 171 7.64 -8.38 -7.91
C PHE A 171 7.73 -6.88 -8.16
N ALA A 172 7.92 -6.46 -9.40
CA ALA A 172 7.91 -5.04 -9.78
C ALA A 172 6.49 -4.45 -9.78
N HIS A 173 5.51 -5.28 -10.09
CA HIS A 173 4.10 -5.01 -9.92
C HIS A 173 3.42 -6.25 -9.34
N PHE A 174 2.44 -6.06 -8.50
CA PHE A 174 1.77 -7.16 -7.81
C PHE A 174 0.38 -6.76 -7.36
N ARG A 175 -0.47 -7.75 -7.08
CA ARG A 175 -1.79 -7.54 -6.52
C ARG A 175 -1.73 -7.49 -5.00
N LEU A 176 -2.41 -6.51 -4.43
CA LEU A 176 -2.63 -6.37 -3.00
C LEU A 176 -4.12 -6.28 -2.71
N LEU A 177 -4.56 -6.92 -1.64
CA LEU A 177 -5.82 -6.62 -0.98
C LEU A 177 -5.57 -5.48 0.00
N HIS A 178 -6.40 -4.45 -0.05
CA HIS A 178 -6.31 -3.25 0.79
C HIS A 178 -7.57 -3.09 1.60
N LEU A 179 -7.42 -2.71 2.88
CA LEU A 179 -8.51 -2.36 3.76
C LEU A 179 -8.24 -1.00 4.42
N CYS A 180 -9.28 -0.18 4.53
CA CYS A 180 -9.26 1.09 5.25
C CYS A 180 -10.51 1.20 6.12
N THR A 181 -10.33 1.57 7.38
CA THR A 181 -11.41 1.94 8.30
C THR A 181 -11.16 3.36 8.80
N ALA A 182 -12.08 4.29 8.50
CA ALA A 182 -12.00 5.70 8.88
C ALA A 182 -13.15 6.08 9.80
N GLY A 183 -12.86 6.88 10.83
CA GLY A 183 -13.86 7.34 11.80
C GLY A 183 -13.29 8.38 12.74
N ARG A 184 -13.95 8.62 13.85
CA ARG A 184 -13.48 9.49 14.92
C ARG A 184 -13.13 8.70 16.17
N ASP A 185 -12.14 9.19 16.90
CA ASP A 185 -11.80 8.67 18.20
C ASP A 185 -12.38 9.58 19.31
N ALA A 186 -13.04 8.96 20.27
CA ALA A 186 -13.55 9.64 21.47
C ALA A 186 -12.48 9.83 22.56
N GLY A 187 -11.19 9.65 22.25
CA GLY A 187 -10.08 9.86 23.19
C GLY A 187 -9.63 8.61 23.96
N THR A 188 -10.16 7.42 23.62
CA THR A 188 -9.88 6.17 24.33
C THR A 188 -9.04 5.16 23.54
N SER A 189 -8.54 5.52 22.38
CA SER A 189 -7.91 4.62 21.41
C SER A 189 -8.78 3.40 20.99
N ARG A 190 -10.04 3.38 21.43
CA ARG A 190 -10.98 2.27 21.17
C ARG A 190 -11.18 2.05 19.67
N PHE A 191 -11.27 3.15 18.90
CA PHE A 191 -11.41 3.08 17.46
C PHE A 191 -10.26 2.27 16.82
N VAL A 192 -9.01 2.60 17.19
CA VAL A 192 -7.81 1.96 16.63
C VAL A 192 -7.78 0.48 16.96
N TYR A 193 -8.08 0.10 18.19
CA TYR A 193 -8.05 -1.31 18.61
C TYR A 193 -9.19 -2.13 18.02
N THR A 194 -10.38 -1.54 17.88
CA THR A 194 -11.50 -2.21 17.18
C THR A 194 -11.15 -2.45 15.70
N ALA A 195 -10.63 -1.44 15.03
CA ALA A 195 -10.22 -1.57 13.63
C ALA A 195 -9.07 -2.60 13.46
N LEU A 196 -8.10 -2.61 14.38
CA LEU A 196 -7.02 -3.60 14.39
C LEU A 196 -7.59 -5.02 14.50
N ALA A 197 -8.48 -5.26 15.45
CA ALA A 197 -9.10 -6.58 15.64
C ALA A 197 -9.87 -7.03 14.40
N GLU A 198 -10.67 -6.14 13.80
CA GLU A 198 -11.43 -6.44 12.58
C GLU A 198 -10.52 -6.78 11.40
N HIS A 199 -9.46 -5.96 11.17
CA HIS A 199 -8.53 -6.16 10.06
C HIS A 199 -7.71 -7.44 10.22
N VAL A 200 -7.17 -7.68 11.42
CA VAL A 200 -6.43 -8.92 11.73
C VAL A 200 -7.35 -10.14 11.61
N GLY A 201 -8.53 -10.10 12.25
CA GLY A 201 -9.48 -11.21 12.22
C GLY A 201 -9.93 -11.56 10.81
N MET A 202 -10.20 -10.56 9.96
CA MET A 202 -10.51 -10.76 8.55
C MET A 202 -9.37 -11.46 7.81
N GLN A 203 -8.13 -10.95 7.95
CA GLN A 203 -6.98 -11.54 7.29
C GLN A 203 -6.75 -12.99 7.71
N LEU A 204 -6.86 -13.29 9.00
CA LEU A 204 -6.71 -14.65 9.53
C LEU A 204 -7.78 -15.60 8.97
N ARG A 205 -9.07 -15.21 8.99
CA ARG A 205 -10.15 -16.01 8.43
C ARG A 205 -9.95 -16.25 6.93
N ALA A 206 -9.63 -15.22 6.17
CA ALA A 206 -9.38 -15.35 4.73
C ALA A 206 -8.24 -16.31 4.41
N LEU A 207 -7.15 -16.26 5.17
CA LEU A 207 -5.99 -17.15 5.00
C LEU A 207 -6.34 -18.59 5.40
N GLN A 208 -7.07 -18.79 6.50
CA GLN A 208 -7.52 -20.12 6.93
C GLN A 208 -8.53 -20.73 5.94
N THR A 209 -9.46 -19.93 5.41
CA THR A 209 -10.39 -20.38 4.37
C THR A 209 -9.65 -20.73 3.06
N PHE A 210 -8.63 -19.96 2.70
CA PHE A 210 -7.88 -20.16 1.45
C PHE A 210 -6.91 -21.35 1.50
N PHE A 211 -6.17 -21.50 2.60
CA PHE A 211 -5.15 -22.55 2.75
C PHE A 211 -5.63 -23.78 3.53
N GLY A 212 -6.70 -23.66 4.30
CA GLY A 212 -7.21 -24.65 5.23
C GLY A 212 -7.04 -24.23 6.69
N ALA A 213 -7.98 -24.65 7.55
CA ALA A 213 -8.06 -24.23 8.96
C ALA A 213 -6.82 -24.58 9.81
N ALA A 214 -6.07 -25.62 9.43
CA ALA A 214 -4.87 -26.07 10.13
C ALA A 214 -3.60 -25.29 9.73
N THR A 215 -3.70 -24.29 8.83
CA THR A 215 -2.53 -23.51 8.38
C THR A 215 -1.93 -22.74 9.54
N PRO A 216 -0.63 -22.92 9.86
CA PRO A 216 0.01 -22.17 10.92
C PRO A 216 0.15 -20.69 10.53
N LEU A 217 -0.46 -19.83 11.32
CA LEU A 217 -0.42 -18.38 11.18
C LEU A 217 0.23 -17.74 12.40
N ARG A 218 0.89 -16.61 12.17
CA ARG A 218 1.44 -15.75 13.24
C ARG A 218 0.98 -14.33 13.03
N VAL A 219 0.67 -13.65 14.12
CA VAL A 219 0.46 -12.19 14.16
C VAL A 219 1.48 -11.58 15.10
N ALA A 220 2.28 -10.64 14.61
CA ALA A 220 3.19 -9.85 15.42
C ALA A 220 2.65 -8.43 15.57
N VAL A 221 2.38 -7.99 16.79
CA VAL A 221 1.87 -6.65 17.11
C VAL A 221 2.99 -5.81 17.69
N THR A 222 3.11 -4.58 17.21
CA THR A 222 4.10 -3.60 17.68
C THR A 222 3.40 -2.36 18.20
N ASP A 223 3.68 -2.01 19.45
CA ASP A 223 3.31 -0.72 20.02
C ASP A 223 4.40 0.31 19.68
N LEU A 224 4.02 1.34 18.94
CA LEU A 224 4.90 2.43 18.54
C LEU A 224 4.86 3.60 19.53
N SER A 225 3.84 3.67 20.38
CA SER A 225 3.66 4.72 21.40
C SER A 225 4.57 4.55 22.63
N ALA A 226 5.15 3.35 22.80
CA ALA A 226 5.95 2.98 23.97
C ALA A 226 7.24 3.80 24.16
N HIS A 227 7.61 4.65 23.19
CA HIS A 227 8.72 5.61 23.35
C HIS A 227 8.32 6.90 24.08
N GLU A 228 7.03 7.22 24.13
CA GLU A 228 6.54 8.50 24.71
C GLU A 228 5.81 8.31 26.04
N SER A 229 5.25 7.16 26.30
CA SER A 229 4.58 6.84 27.57
C SER A 229 4.91 5.43 28.05
N ARG A 230 5.21 5.30 29.35
CA ARG A 230 5.52 4.01 29.99
C ARG A 230 4.31 3.07 30.12
N ASP A 231 3.16 3.42 29.59
CA ASP A 231 1.93 2.62 29.65
C ASP A 231 1.84 1.67 28.45
N ARG A 232 1.95 0.40 28.76
CA ARG A 232 1.91 -0.75 27.82
C ARG A 232 0.52 -0.93 27.20
N GLN A 233 0.15 -0.10 26.23
CA GLN A 233 -1.19 -0.18 25.61
C GLN A 233 -1.35 -1.37 24.62
N ALA A 234 -0.26 -1.95 24.13
CA ALA A 234 -0.34 -3.12 23.23
C ALA A 234 -0.72 -4.43 23.93
N VAL A 235 -0.47 -4.55 25.23
CA VAL A 235 -0.74 -5.79 25.98
C VAL A 235 -2.23 -6.19 25.90
N PRO A 236 -3.21 -5.28 26.09
CA PRO A 236 -4.62 -5.64 25.99
C PRO A 236 -5.03 -6.14 24.61
N VAL A 237 -4.43 -5.61 23.54
CA VAL A 237 -4.73 -6.00 22.15
C VAL A 237 -4.16 -7.38 21.82
N VAL A 238 -2.94 -7.66 22.26
CA VAL A 238 -2.32 -8.99 22.11
C VAL A 238 -3.13 -10.04 22.83
N ASP A 239 -3.55 -9.77 24.06
CA ASP A 239 -4.35 -10.70 24.87
C ASP A 239 -5.77 -10.89 24.31
N MET A 240 -6.36 -9.86 23.74
CA MET A 240 -7.62 -9.94 23.01
C MET A 240 -7.48 -10.83 21.79
N LEU A 241 -6.47 -10.61 20.94
CA LEU A 241 -6.23 -11.42 19.75
C LEU A 241 -5.95 -12.89 20.10
N ARG A 242 -5.20 -13.16 21.18
CA ARG A 242 -4.96 -14.54 21.65
C ARG A 242 -6.25 -15.26 22.07
N ARG A 243 -7.17 -14.54 22.74
CA ARG A 243 -8.47 -15.12 23.13
C ARG A 243 -9.35 -15.40 21.92
N ASP A 244 -9.38 -14.43 20.98
CA ASP A 244 -10.24 -14.50 19.79
C ASP A 244 -9.71 -15.50 18.74
N HIS A 245 -8.38 -15.75 18.74
CA HIS A 245 -7.69 -16.62 17.80
C HIS A 245 -6.74 -17.60 18.49
N PRO A 246 -7.26 -18.57 19.31
CA PRO A 246 -6.42 -19.43 20.15
C PRO A 246 -5.49 -20.37 19.38
N HIS A 247 -5.72 -20.56 18.09
CA HIS A 247 -4.88 -21.41 17.21
C HIS A 247 -3.83 -20.60 16.42
N VAL A 248 -3.75 -19.29 16.63
CA VAL A 248 -2.79 -18.40 15.97
C VAL A 248 -1.68 -18.03 16.95
N ASP A 249 -0.45 -18.03 16.49
CA ASP A 249 0.70 -17.58 17.27
C ASP A 249 0.73 -16.05 17.33
N VAL A 250 0.15 -15.46 18.38
CA VAL A 250 0.08 -13.99 18.57
C VAL A 250 1.21 -13.55 19.49
N VAL A 251 2.12 -12.73 18.97
CA VAL A 251 3.31 -12.26 19.67
C VAL A 251 3.38 -10.73 19.70
N SER A 252 4.03 -10.19 20.73
CA SER A 252 4.48 -8.80 20.74
C SER A 252 5.84 -8.69 20.08
N ASP A 253 6.02 -7.71 19.17
CA ASP A 253 7.31 -7.45 18.51
C ASP A 253 7.76 -6.01 18.79
N PRO A 254 8.34 -5.74 19.97
CA PRO A 254 8.81 -4.41 20.33
C PRO A 254 10.07 -3.97 19.56
N LEU A 255 10.76 -4.92 18.90
CA LEU A 255 12.00 -4.68 18.18
C LEU A 255 11.77 -4.35 16.69
N ARG A 256 10.54 -4.39 16.21
CA ARG A 256 10.23 -4.03 14.82
C ARG A 256 10.67 -2.60 14.52
N GLU A 257 11.53 -2.44 13.52
CA GLU A 257 11.98 -1.15 13.02
C GLU A 257 11.16 -0.68 11.79
N SER A 258 10.70 -1.63 10.98
CA SER A 258 9.94 -1.33 9.76
C SER A 258 8.57 -0.72 10.08
N GLY A 259 8.22 0.39 9.41
CA GLY A 259 6.94 1.09 9.62
C GLY A 259 7.00 2.16 10.70
N ARG A 260 8.11 2.35 11.41
CA ARG A 260 8.34 3.51 12.28
C ARG A 260 8.35 4.79 11.43
N GLY A 261 7.59 5.80 11.88
CA GLY A 261 7.38 7.03 11.10
C GLY A 261 6.33 6.93 9.98
N TYR A 262 5.86 5.70 9.67
CA TYR A 262 4.74 5.46 8.75
C TYR A 262 3.43 5.22 9.53
N TYR A 263 3.45 4.30 10.50
CA TYR A 263 2.36 4.08 11.46
C TYR A 263 2.55 4.95 12.69
N ARG A 264 1.45 5.26 13.38
CA ARG A 264 1.47 6.19 14.51
C ARG A 264 1.58 5.53 15.87
N SER A 265 0.60 4.73 16.26
CA SER A 265 0.53 4.20 17.63
C SER A 265 0.68 2.69 17.68
N VAL A 266 0.08 1.96 16.75
CA VAL A 266 0.13 0.50 16.71
C VAL A 266 0.22 0.00 15.28
N CYS A 267 0.97 -1.06 15.08
CA CYS A 267 0.98 -1.78 13.81
C CYS A 267 1.12 -3.28 14.04
N PHE A 268 0.80 -4.05 13.01
CA PHE A 268 0.90 -5.51 13.05
C PHE A 268 1.50 -6.06 11.76
N LYS A 269 1.92 -7.32 11.82
CA LYS A 269 2.24 -8.14 10.65
C LYS A 269 1.55 -9.49 10.77
N VAL A 270 1.16 -10.04 9.62
CA VAL A 270 0.62 -11.39 9.50
C VAL A 270 1.59 -12.25 8.69
N PHE A 271 1.87 -13.43 9.22
CA PHE A 271 2.77 -14.38 8.60
C PHE A 271 2.08 -15.73 8.38
N VAL A 272 2.46 -16.40 7.30
CA VAL A 272 2.12 -17.80 7.01
C VAL A 272 3.38 -18.64 7.11
N ARG A 273 3.27 -19.85 7.64
CA ARG A 273 4.37 -20.81 7.65
C ARG A 273 4.65 -21.32 6.25
N ASP A 274 5.90 -21.21 5.79
CA ASP A 274 6.39 -21.74 4.52
C ASP A 274 7.61 -22.62 4.78
N GLY A 275 7.40 -23.92 4.90
CA GLY A 275 8.42 -24.86 5.32
C GLY A 275 8.93 -24.57 6.75
N ALA A 276 10.23 -24.26 6.87
CA ALA A 276 10.84 -23.89 8.16
C ALA A 276 10.65 -22.41 8.52
N ASP A 277 10.31 -21.54 7.56
CA ASP A 277 10.31 -20.09 7.71
C ASP A 277 8.90 -19.50 7.89
N TRP A 278 8.87 -18.26 8.38
CA TRP A 278 7.67 -17.43 8.43
C TRP A 278 7.71 -16.40 7.28
N LEU A 279 6.76 -16.49 6.37
CA LEU A 279 6.64 -15.53 5.27
C LEU A 279 5.70 -14.39 5.67
N ASP A 280 6.21 -13.16 5.68
CA ASP A 280 5.43 -11.93 5.84
C ASP A 280 4.51 -11.73 4.62
N ILE A 281 3.20 -11.74 4.85
CA ILE A 281 2.18 -11.66 3.79
C ILE A 281 1.22 -10.49 3.96
N GLY A 282 1.13 -9.90 5.14
CA GLY A 282 0.24 -8.78 5.41
C GLY A 282 0.73 -7.91 6.54
N ASP A 283 0.39 -6.64 6.48
CA ASP A 283 0.64 -5.69 7.54
C ASP A 283 -0.46 -4.64 7.64
N GLY A 284 -0.43 -3.84 8.69
CA GLY A 284 -1.35 -2.74 8.89
C GLY A 284 -1.06 -1.97 10.16
N GLY A 285 -1.76 -0.86 10.32
CA GLY A 285 -1.65 0.01 11.50
C GLY A 285 -2.45 1.30 11.34
N ASP A 286 -2.45 2.10 12.38
CA ASP A 286 -3.09 3.40 12.36
C ASP A 286 -2.19 4.48 11.75
N VAL A 287 -2.81 5.36 10.97
CA VAL A 287 -2.16 6.48 10.28
C VAL A 287 -2.96 7.78 10.45
N ASP A 288 -2.34 8.93 10.23
CA ASP A 288 -2.99 10.24 10.40
C ASP A 288 -3.53 10.86 9.09
N TRP A 289 -3.60 10.08 8.03
CA TRP A 289 -3.86 10.62 6.70
C TRP A 289 -5.20 11.34 6.58
N THR A 290 -6.29 10.77 7.10
CA THR A 290 -7.60 11.44 7.12
C THR A 290 -7.60 12.68 8.00
N ALA A 291 -6.88 12.68 9.12
CA ALA A 291 -6.73 13.86 9.96
C ALA A 291 -6.03 15.00 9.21
N ARG A 292 -5.00 14.70 8.44
CA ARG A 292 -4.28 15.67 7.60
C ARG A 292 -5.12 16.12 6.41
N LEU A 293 -5.76 15.20 5.69
CA LEU A 293 -6.60 15.50 4.53
C LEU A 293 -7.82 16.37 4.89
N LEU A 294 -8.36 16.21 6.09
CA LEU A 294 -9.54 16.91 6.55
C LEU A 294 -9.25 18.07 7.52
N SER A 295 -7.98 18.27 7.88
CA SER A 295 -7.54 19.25 8.89
C SER A 295 -8.31 19.10 10.21
N ASP A 296 -8.60 17.87 10.62
CA ASP A 296 -9.34 17.54 11.84
C ASP A 296 -8.62 16.46 12.64
N ARG A 297 -8.02 16.86 13.78
CA ARG A 297 -7.23 15.97 14.64
C ARG A 297 -8.03 14.82 15.29
N ARG A 298 -9.35 14.85 15.26
CA ARG A 298 -10.20 13.77 15.77
C ARG A 298 -10.39 12.64 14.75
N GLU A 299 -10.15 12.89 13.48
CA GLU A 299 -10.23 11.85 12.44
C GLU A 299 -9.13 10.81 12.63
N ARG A 300 -9.49 9.56 12.41
CA ARG A 300 -8.62 8.39 12.51
C ARG A 300 -8.74 7.56 11.24
N LEU A 301 -7.65 6.93 10.87
CA LEU A 301 -7.61 5.97 9.79
C LEU A 301 -6.78 4.76 10.22
N PHE A 302 -7.36 3.59 10.09
CA PHE A 302 -6.66 2.33 10.19
C PHE A 302 -6.57 1.69 8.81
N ILE A 303 -5.39 1.30 8.41
CA ILE A 303 -5.11 0.69 7.11
C ILE A 303 -4.50 -0.69 7.28
N SER A 304 -4.74 -1.57 6.33
CA SER A 304 -3.97 -2.80 6.19
C SER A 304 -3.95 -3.31 4.76
N GLY A 305 -3.00 -4.20 4.49
CA GLY A 305 -2.87 -4.86 3.20
C GLY A 305 -2.41 -6.30 3.32
N VAL A 306 -2.80 -7.12 2.35
CA VAL A 306 -2.32 -8.49 2.18
C VAL A 306 -1.72 -8.64 0.79
N GLY A 307 -0.53 -9.20 0.71
CA GLY A 307 0.15 -9.51 -0.55
C GLY A 307 -0.53 -10.64 -1.31
N SER A 308 -1.58 -10.34 -2.07
CA SER A 308 -2.36 -11.32 -2.83
C SER A 308 -1.48 -12.19 -3.73
N GLU A 309 -0.48 -11.60 -4.36
CA GLU A 309 0.50 -12.32 -5.20
C GLU A 309 1.31 -13.34 -4.38
N ARG A 310 1.72 -12.99 -3.15
CA ARG A 310 2.44 -13.92 -2.25
C ARG A 310 1.54 -15.04 -1.77
N VAL A 311 0.31 -14.73 -1.39
CA VAL A 311 -0.70 -15.71 -0.97
C VAL A 311 -0.99 -16.70 -2.10
N ALA A 312 -1.29 -16.21 -3.29
CA ALA A 312 -1.57 -17.05 -4.44
C ALA A 312 -0.36 -17.92 -4.85
N ALA A 313 0.85 -17.37 -4.78
CA ALA A 313 2.10 -18.10 -5.10
C ALA A 313 2.39 -19.25 -4.12
N LEU A 314 1.94 -19.16 -2.85
CA LEU A 314 2.10 -20.24 -1.88
C LEU A 314 1.21 -21.46 -2.19
N ARG A 315 0.05 -21.24 -2.83
CA ARG A 315 -0.88 -22.34 -3.19
C ARG A 315 -0.45 -23.11 -4.43
N VAL A 316 0.28 -22.46 -5.31
CA VAL A 316 0.77 -23.04 -6.57
C VAL A 316 2.19 -23.54 -6.36
N THR A 317 2.41 -24.86 -6.31
CA THR A 317 3.75 -25.44 -6.43
C THR A 317 4.41 -24.88 -7.71
N PRO A 318 5.62 -24.30 -7.66
CA PRO A 318 6.20 -23.64 -8.81
C PRO A 318 6.30 -24.63 -9.97
N LYS A 319 5.57 -24.39 -11.08
CA LYS A 319 5.94 -25.01 -12.36
C LYS A 319 7.28 -24.42 -12.77
N PRO A 320 8.31 -25.23 -13.07
CA PRO A 320 9.55 -24.74 -13.58
C PRO A 320 9.25 -23.90 -14.84
N LEU A 321 9.76 -22.69 -14.88
CA LEU A 321 9.74 -21.83 -16.07
C LEU A 321 10.44 -22.59 -17.21
N ARG A 322 9.68 -22.93 -18.26
CA ARG A 322 10.22 -23.45 -19.52
C ARG A 322 10.74 -22.32 -20.38
#